data_767a8c96bb6fa1b41b773d6a7f687c4a
#
_entry.id   767a8c96bb6fa1b41b773d6a7f687c4a
#
_cell.length_a   1.000
_cell.length_b   1.000
_cell.length_c   1.000
_cell.angle_alpha   90.00
_cell.angle_beta   90.00
_cell.angle_gamma   90.00
#
_symmetry.space_group_name_H-M   'P 1'
#
loop_
_entity.id
_entity.type
_entity.pdbx_description
1 polymer ?
#
loop_
_entity_poly.entity_id
_entity_poly.type
_entity_poly.pdbx_seq_one_letter_code
_entity_poly.pdbx_strand_id
1 'polypeptide(L)'
;MELVDKLSNRQYIDGEWVESSNKNTRDIINPYNQEVIFTVAEGTKEDTERAILAARRSFEEGEWSLETSEVRGKKVRAIADKIKENREELAKLETLDTGKTLEESYADMDDIHNVFMYFAGLADKDGGEIINTPIPNSESKVIKEPIGVVTQITPWNYPLLQASWKIAPALATGCSLVMKPSEITPLTTIRVFELMEEVGFPKGTINLILGAGCLLYTSPS
;
A
#
# COMPACT_ATOMS: atom_id res chain seq x y z
N MET A 1 -20.62 -11.37 8.59
CA MET A 1 -19.66 -12.36 9.10
C MET A 1 -18.91 -13.01 7.95
N GLU A 2 -19.54 -13.56 6.92
CA GLU A 2 -18.80 -14.17 5.77
C GLU A 2 -17.79 -13.24 5.06
N LEU A 3 -17.96 -11.90 5.15
CA LEU A 3 -17.13 -10.93 4.44
C LEU A 3 -15.72 -10.81 5.06
N VAL A 4 -15.61 -10.88 6.37
CA VAL A 4 -14.35 -10.75 7.12
C VAL A 4 -13.69 -12.09 7.42
N ASP A 5 -14.42 -13.20 7.35
CA ASP A 5 -13.92 -14.54 7.70
C ASP A 5 -12.75 -15.02 6.82
N LYS A 6 -12.60 -14.41 5.65
CA LYS A 6 -11.52 -14.74 4.68
C LYS A 6 -10.31 -13.83 4.77
N LEU A 7 -10.41 -12.71 5.52
CA LEU A 7 -9.32 -11.75 5.63
C LEU A 7 -8.18 -12.30 6.49
N SER A 8 -6.95 -11.96 6.10
CA SER A 8 -5.80 -12.16 6.97
C SER A 8 -5.92 -11.25 8.20
N ASN A 9 -5.72 -11.82 9.37
CA ASN A 9 -5.63 -11.07 10.62
C ASN A 9 -4.18 -10.70 11.00
N ARG A 10 -3.25 -10.83 10.06
CA ARG A 10 -1.81 -10.70 10.23
C ARG A 10 -1.25 -9.49 9.50
N GLN A 11 -0.02 -9.13 9.79
CA GLN A 11 0.78 -8.17 9.05
C GLN A 11 1.42 -8.85 7.84
N TYR A 12 1.69 -8.08 6.77
CA TYR A 12 2.39 -8.59 5.59
C TYR A 12 3.81 -8.05 5.55
N ILE A 13 4.79 -8.89 5.83
CA ILE A 13 6.20 -8.50 5.90
C ILE A 13 7.03 -9.46 5.07
N ASP A 14 7.84 -8.92 4.17
CA ASP A 14 8.79 -9.68 3.36
C ASP A 14 8.14 -10.82 2.53
N GLY A 15 6.93 -10.58 2.04
CA GLY A 15 6.19 -11.56 1.24
C GLY A 15 5.47 -12.64 2.07
N GLU A 16 5.28 -12.44 3.37
CA GLU A 16 4.63 -13.40 4.26
C GLU A 16 3.66 -12.72 5.21
N TRP A 17 2.52 -13.39 5.48
CA TRP A 17 1.58 -12.98 6.52
C TRP A 17 2.06 -13.47 7.88
N VAL A 18 2.40 -12.54 8.76
CA VAL A 18 3.01 -12.82 10.06
C VAL A 18 2.21 -12.26 11.23
N GLU A 19 2.21 -12.95 12.35
CA GLU A 19 1.68 -12.44 13.60
C GLU A 19 2.55 -11.29 14.14
N SER A 20 2.02 -10.50 15.07
CA SER A 20 2.84 -9.56 15.85
C SER A 20 3.90 -10.29 16.65
N SER A 21 5.10 -9.72 16.76
CA SER A 21 6.24 -10.32 17.52
C SER A 21 5.90 -10.59 18.98
N ASN A 22 5.03 -9.79 19.60
CA ASN A 22 4.54 -9.97 20.97
C ASN A 22 3.20 -10.73 21.04
N LYS A 23 2.62 -11.14 19.88
CA LYS A 23 1.33 -11.82 19.74
C LYS A 23 0.11 -11.01 20.23
N ASN A 24 0.28 -9.71 20.44
CA ASN A 24 -0.85 -8.84 20.76
C ASN A 24 -1.76 -8.65 19.55
N THR A 25 -3.02 -8.45 19.85
CA THR A 25 -4.07 -8.21 18.86
C THR A 25 -4.90 -6.98 19.21
N ARG A 26 -5.59 -6.44 18.23
CA ARG A 26 -6.53 -5.33 18.35
C ARG A 26 -7.87 -5.71 17.75
N ASP A 27 -8.93 -5.42 18.48
CA ASP A 27 -10.29 -5.56 18.00
C ASP A 27 -10.66 -4.38 17.09
N ILE A 28 -11.27 -4.68 15.97
CA ILE A 28 -11.84 -3.71 15.03
C ILE A 28 -13.34 -3.64 15.30
N ILE A 29 -13.80 -2.43 15.55
CA ILE A 29 -15.17 -2.15 16.02
C ILE A 29 -15.99 -1.54 14.90
N ASN A 30 -17.16 -2.08 14.62
CA ASN A 30 -18.15 -1.45 13.75
C ASN A 30 -18.66 -0.16 14.43
N PRO A 31 -18.45 1.01 13.85
CA PRO A 31 -18.85 2.28 14.49
C PRO A 31 -20.38 2.43 14.60
N TYR A 32 -21.16 1.70 13.79
CA TYR A 32 -22.62 1.76 13.80
C TYR A 32 -23.25 1.11 15.04
N ASN A 33 -22.78 -0.10 15.42
CA ASN A 33 -23.39 -0.89 16.48
C ASN A 33 -22.43 -1.22 17.65
N GLN A 34 -21.16 -0.77 17.56
CA GLN A 34 -20.12 -0.99 18.57
C GLN A 34 -19.74 -2.47 18.78
N GLU A 35 -20.09 -3.35 17.87
CA GLU A 35 -19.68 -4.75 17.92
C GLU A 35 -18.27 -4.96 17.34
N VAL A 36 -17.57 -5.92 17.91
CA VAL A 36 -16.30 -6.39 17.32
C VAL A 36 -16.60 -7.14 16.04
N ILE A 37 -16.05 -6.67 14.92
CA ILE A 37 -16.24 -7.27 13.61
C ILE A 37 -15.07 -8.14 13.15
N PHE A 38 -13.88 -7.82 13.66
CA PHE A 38 -12.66 -8.56 13.34
C PHE A 38 -11.61 -8.30 14.40
N THR A 39 -10.57 -9.14 14.48
CA THR A 39 -9.43 -8.95 15.37
C THR A 39 -8.16 -9.10 14.56
N VAL A 40 -7.27 -8.09 14.57
CA VAL A 40 -6.04 -8.06 13.80
C VAL A 40 -4.81 -8.06 14.69
N ALA A 41 -3.64 -8.38 14.13
CA ALA A 41 -2.37 -8.24 14.82
C ALA A 41 -2.14 -6.77 15.25
N GLU A 42 -1.65 -6.57 16.47
CA GLU A 42 -1.16 -5.26 16.95
C GLU A 42 0.37 -5.25 16.83
N GLY A 43 0.87 -4.63 15.77
CA GLY A 43 2.29 -4.59 15.44
C GLY A 43 3.14 -3.88 16.49
N THR A 44 4.40 -4.22 16.52
CA THR A 44 5.39 -3.66 17.42
C THR A 44 6.43 -2.84 16.68
N LYS A 45 7.29 -2.15 17.41
CA LYS A 45 8.47 -1.48 16.85
C LYS A 45 9.38 -2.48 16.12
N GLU A 46 9.57 -3.67 16.68
CA GLU A 46 10.37 -4.74 16.07
C GLU A 46 9.80 -5.19 14.71
N ASP A 47 8.47 -5.37 14.62
CA ASP A 47 7.81 -5.71 13.36
C ASP A 47 7.99 -4.61 12.32
N THR A 48 7.90 -3.36 12.76
CA THR A 48 8.11 -2.18 11.90
C THR A 48 9.54 -2.12 11.37
N GLU A 49 10.54 -2.34 12.22
CA GLU A 49 11.95 -2.41 11.82
C GLU A 49 12.19 -3.54 10.82
N ARG A 50 11.61 -4.71 11.04
CA ARG A 50 11.67 -5.85 10.10
C ARG A 50 11.08 -5.48 8.73
N ALA A 51 9.93 -4.80 8.70
CA ALA A 51 9.29 -4.36 7.46
C ALA A 51 10.14 -3.32 6.72
N ILE A 52 10.73 -2.35 7.43
CA ILE A 52 11.63 -1.35 6.85
C ILE A 52 12.88 -2.01 6.27
N LEU A 53 13.49 -2.94 7.01
CA LEU A 53 14.67 -3.68 6.54
C LEU A 53 14.36 -4.56 5.33
N ALA A 54 13.19 -5.20 5.31
CA ALA A 54 12.73 -5.97 4.16
C ALA A 54 12.54 -5.07 2.92
N ALA A 55 11.89 -3.91 3.10
CA ALA A 55 11.70 -2.94 2.04
C ALA A 55 13.04 -2.38 1.53
N ARG A 56 13.98 -2.11 2.44
CA ARG A 56 15.33 -1.62 2.11
C ARG A 56 16.11 -2.66 1.29
N ARG A 57 16.13 -3.91 1.74
CA ARG A 57 16.76 -5.00 1.01
C ARG A 57 16.13 -5.19 -0.37
N SER A 58 14.80 -5.19 -0.46
CA SER A 58 14.09 -5.29 -1.73
C SER A 58 14.45 -4.16 -2.70
N PHE A 59 14.66 -2.95 -2.20
CA PHE A 59 15.03 -1.81 -3.02
C PHE A 59 16.51 -1.87 -3.46
N GLU A 60 17.43 -2.16 -2.56
CA GLU A 60 18.88 -2.12 -2.83
C GLU A 60 19.42 -3.34 -3.56
N GLU A 61 18.87 -4.52 -3.25
CA GLU A 61 19.36 -5.81 -3.74
C GLU A 61 18.33 -6.55 -4.61
N GLY A 62 17.09 -6.07 -4.62
CA GLY A 62 15.97 -6.72 -5.28
C GLY A 62 15.80 -6.29 -6.75
N GLU A 63 14.82 -6.93 -7.39
CA GLU A 63 14.55 -6.76 -8.81
C GLU A 63 13.62 -5.57 -9.09
N TRP A 64 12.77 -5.17 -8.11
CA TRP A 64 11.69 -4.21 -8.36
C TRP A 64 12.17 -2.83 -8.80
N SER A 65 13.19 -2.27 -8.15
CA SER A 65 13.75 -0.96 -8.51
C SER A 65 14.45 -0.96 -9.87
N LEU A 66 14.89 -2.14 -10.33
CA LEU A 66 15.55 -2.35 -11.62
C LEU A 66 14.58 -2.72 -12.74
N GLU A 67 13.32 -3.02 -12.40
CA GLU A 67 12.31 -3.33 -13.41
C GLU A 67 12.03 -2.15 -14.32
N THR A 68 11.69 -2.45 -15.57
CA THR A 68 11.32 -1.41 -16.52
C THR A 68 10.03 -0.71 -16.10
N SER A 69 9.89 0.56 -16.43
CA SER A 69 8.66 1.33 -16.17
C SER A 69 7.41 0.69 -16.79
N GLU A 70 7.56 0.00 -17.93
CA GLU A 70 6.48 -0.76 -18.56
C GLU A 70 6.01 -1.92 -17.67
N VAL A 71 6.93 -2.70 -17.10
CA VAL A 71 6.60 -3.82 -16.20
C VAL A 71 5.94 -3.31 -14.93
N ARG A 72 6.47 -2.24 -14.34
CA ARG A 72 5.86 -1.59 -13.17
C ARG A 72 4.45 -1.10 -13.46
N GLY A 73 4.25 -0.41 -14.60
CA GLY A 73 2.94 0.05 -15.03
C GLY A 73 1.93 -1.09 -15.22
N LYS A 74 2.35 -2.22 -15.79
CA LYS A 74 1.50 -3.42 -15.94
C LYS A 74 1.09 -3.99 -14.57
N LYS A 75 1.99 -4.06 -13.61
CA LYS A 75 1.67 -4.56 -12.25
C LYS A 75 0.74 -3.60 -11.49
N VAL A 76 0.97 -2.29 -11.59
CA VAL A 76 0.06 -1.29 -11.00
C VAL A 76 -1.34 -1.36 -11.63
N ARG A 77 -1.43 -1.57 -12.95
CA ARG A 77 -2.70 -1.83 -13.64
C ARG A 77 -3.38 -3.09 -13.14
N ALA A 78 -2.64 -4.18 -12.93
CA ALA A 78 -3.21 -5.42 -12.42
C ALA A 78 -3.84 -5.24 -11.02
N ILE A 79 -3.29 -4.36 -10.17
CA ILE A 79 -3.95 -3.98 -8.91
C ILE A 79 -5.29 -3.28 -9.20
N ALA A 80 -5.33 -2.32 -10.15
CA ALA A 80 -6.56 -1.64 -10.53
C ALA A 80 -7.63 -2.62 -10.99
N ASP A 81 -7.25 -3.59 -11.83
CA ASP A 81 -8.16 -4.62 -12.35
C ASP A 81 -8.71 -5.49 -11.20
N LYS A 82 -7.85 -5.91 -10.26
CA LYS A 82 -8.26 -6.64 -9.04
C LYS A 82 -9.22 -5.84 -8.16
N ILE A 83 -8.98 -4.55 -7.96
CA ILE A 83 -9.88 -3.67 -7.21
C ILE A 83 -11.25 -3.59 -7.90
N LYS A 84 -11.28 -3.46 -9.22
CA LYS A 84 -12.51 -3.43 -10.00
C LYS A 84 -13.29 -4.75 -9.92
N GLU A 85 -12.60 -5.88 -10.03
CA GLU A 85 -13.18 -7.23 -9.91
C GLU A 85 -13.81 -7.45 -8.52
N ASN A 86 -13.21 -6.89 -7.46
CA ASN A 86 -13.65 -7.03 -6.08
C ASN A 86 -14.39 -5.79 -5.54
N ARG A 87 -14.87 -4.91 -6.42
CA ARG A 87 -15.49 -3.62 -6.08
C ARG A 87 -16.61 -3.74 -5.04
N GLU A 88 -17.49 -4.71 -5.21
CA GLU A 88 -18.64 -4.91 -4.30
C GLU A 88 -18.18 -5.38 -2.92
N GLU A 89 -17.24 -6.30 -2.85
CA GLU A 89 -16.65 -6.79 -1.61
C GLU A 89 -15.97 -5.67 -0.85
N LEU A 90 -15.08 -4.93 -1.54
CA LEU A 90 -14.32 -3.82 -0.96
C LEU A 90 -15.23 -2.69 -0.48
N ALA A 91 -16.27 -2.31 -1.23
CA ALA A 91 -17.21 -1.28 -0.81
C ALA A 91 -18.00 -1.67 0.45
N LYS A 92 -18.47 -2.93 0.52
CA LYS A 92 -19.13 -3.43 1.73
C LYS A 92 -18.21 -3.46 2.94
N LEU A 93 -16.95 -3.86 2.73
CA LEU A 93 -15.94 -3.89 3.77
C LEU A 93 -15.60 -2.48 4.27
N GLU A 94 -15.45 -1.49 3.37
CA GLU A 94 -15.23 -0.09 3.71
C GLU A 94 -16.38 0.49 4.53
N THR A 95 -17.64 0.20 4.13
CA THR A 95 -18.84 0.60 4.89
C THR A 95 -18.84 -0.01 6.30
N LEU A 96 -18.51 -1.28 6.41
CA LEU A 96 -18.48 -2.00 7.68
C LEU A 96 -17.41 -1.43 8.64
N ASP A 97 -16.24 -1.10 8.09
CA ASP A 97 -15.07 -0.64 8.83
C ASP A 97 -15.17 0.84 9.25
N THR A 98 -15.74 1.70 8.39
CA THR A 98 -15.77 3.15 8.57
C THR A 98 -17.13 3.70 9.02
N GLY A 99 -18.21 2.98 8.78
CA GLY A 99 -19.57 3.46 9.02
C GLY A 99 -20.11 4.41 7.94
N LYS A 100 -19.37 4.68 6.84
CA LYS A 100 -19.88 5.48 5.73
C LYS A 100 -20.97 4.75 4.95
N THR A 101 -21.71 5.47 4.13
CA THR A 101 -22.76 4.85 3.31
C THR A 101 -22.17 3.92 2.26
N LEU A 102 -22.92 2.90 1.87
CA LEU A 102 -22.48 1.97 0.82
C LEU A 102 -22.32 2.68 -0.53
N GLU A 103 -23.13 3.71 -0.79
CA GLU A 103 -23.05 4.52 -2.01
C GLU A 103 -21.73 5.29 -2.08
N GLU A 104 -21.30 5.94 -0.98
CA GLU A 104 -19.99 6.56 -0.87
C GLU A 104 -18.85 5.55 -1.03
N SER A 105 -18.97 4.39 -0.41
CA SER A 105 -17.96 3.34 -0.53
C SER A 105 -17.82 2.84 -1.96
N TYR A 106 -18.89 2.74 -2.72
CA TYR A 106 -18.82 2.41 -4.16
C TYR A 106 -18.12 3.51 -4.96
N ALA A 107 -18.41 4.78 -4.68
CA ALA A 107 -17.72 5.90 -5.33
C ALA A 107 -16.23 5.90 -5.00
N ASP A 108 -15.87 5.65 -3.73
CA ASP A 108 -14.47 5.51 -3.31
C ASP A 108 -13.74 4.40 -4.09
N MET A 109 -14.37 3.23 -4.28
CA MET A 109 -13.76 2.13 -5.05
C MET A 109 -13.54 2.49 -6.51
N ASP A 110 -14.44 3.24 -7.12
CA ASP A 110 -14.30 3.74 -8.49
C ASP A 110 -13.13 4.75 -8.57
N ASP A 111 -13.01 5.66 -7.62
CA ASP A 111 -11.91 6.61 -7.53
C ASP A 111 -10.57 5.91 -7.29
N ILE A 112 -10.51 4.93 -6.40
CA ILE A 112 -9.32 4.12 -6.13
C ILE A 112 -8.85 3.40 -7.40
N HIS A 113 -9.78 2.75 -8.12
CA HIS A 113 -9.48 2.14 -9.42
C HIS A 113 -8.85 3.17 -10.38
N ASN A 114 -9.45 4.35 -10.50
CA ASN A 114 -8.97 5.41 -11.38
C ASN A 114 -7.58 5.92 -10.99
N VAL A 115 -7.29 6.03 -9.69
CA VAL A 115 -5.95 6.40 -9.18
C VAL A 115 -4.89 5.39 -9.64
N PHE A 116 -5.12 4.10 -9.43
CA PHE A 116 -4.19 3.07 -9.88
C PHE A 116 -4.04 3.06 -11.41
N MET A 117 -5.13 3.22 -12.16
CA MET A 117 -5.10 3.33 -13.62
C MET A 117 -4.29 4.54 -14.11
N TYR A 118 -4.45 5.69 -13.43
CA TYR A 118 -3.70 6.90 -13.74
C TYR A 118 -2.19 6.68 -13.58
N PHE A 119 -1.74 6.19 -12.43
CA PHE A 119 -0.31 5.98 -12.19
C PHE A 119 0.25 4.80 -13.01
N ALA A 120 -0.53 3.78 -13.31
CA ALA A 120 -0.15 2.74 -14.26
C ALA A 120 0.14 3.30 -15.66
N GLY A 121 -0.71 4.23 -16.12
CA GLY A 121 -0.54 4.91 -17.40
C GLY A 121 0.59 5.95 -17.40
N LEU A 122 0.97 6.46 -16.24
CA LEU A 122 2.03 7.47 -16.10
C LEU A 122 3.42 6.84 -15.95
N ALA A 123 3.52 5.59 -15.54
CA ALA A 123 4.78 4.93 -15.17
C ALA A 123 5.87 5.03 -16.23
N ASP A 124 5.52 4.99 -17.51
CA ASP A 124 6.45 5.04 -18.65
C ASP A 124 6.47 6.40 -19.39
N LYS A 125 5.85 7.44 -18.81
CA LYS A 125 5.73 8.76 -19.49
C LYS A 125 6.76 9.79 -19.03
N ASP A 126 7.50 9.52 -17.97
CA ASP A 126 8.49 10.44 -17.44
C ASP A 126 9.85 10.20 -18.09
N GLY A 127 10.16 10.99 -19.10
CA GLY A 127 11.38 10.87 -19.91
C GLY A 127 12.58 11.68 -19.37
N GLY A 128 12.44 12.40 -18.26
CA GLY A 128 13.44 13.36 -17.80
C GLY A 128 13.51 14.62 -18.68
N GLU A 129 14.59 15.39 -18.50
CA GLU A 129 14.78 16.65 -19.21
C GLU A 129 16.22 16.78 -19.72
N ILE A 130 16.40 17.45 -20.87
CA ILE A 130 17.71 17.92 -21.35
C ILE A 130 17.76 19.42 -21.13
N ILE A 131 18.76 19.87 -20.38
CA ILE A 131 18.94 21.27 -20.02
C ILE A 131 20.13 21.87 -20.78
N ASN A 132 19.93 23.03 -21.37
CA ASN A 132 21.01 23.75 -21.99
C ASN A 132 22.07 24.18 -20.96
N THR A 133 23.31 23.95 -21.29
CA THR A 133 24.47 24.36 -20.45
C THR A 133 25.33 25.37 -21.17
N PRO A 134 25.89 26.41 -20.49
CA PRO A 134 26.80 27.33 -21.08
C PRO A 134 28.20 26.77 -21.29
N ILE A 135 28.49 25.53 -20.86
CA ILE A 135 29.78 24.88 -20.97
C ILE A 135 29.90 24.22 -22.35
N PRO A 136 30.88 24.58 -23.17
CA PRO A 136 31.08 23.98 -24.50
C PRO A 136 31.28 22.46 -24.41
N ASN A 137 30.72 21.69 -25.36
CA ASN A 137 30.85 20.24 -25.48
C ASN A 137 30.38 19.45 -24.24
N SER A 138 29.37 19.97 -23.51
CA SER A 138 28.73 19.30 -22.38
C SER A 138 27.23 19.14 -22.59
N GLU A 139 26.66 18.09 -22.02
CA GLU A 139 25.22 17.86 -21.92
C GLU A 139 24.81 17.83 -20.45
N SER A 140 23.67 18.45 -20.13
CA SER A 140 23.05 18.34 -18.80
C SER A 140 21.70 17.62 -18.93
N LYS A 141 21.52 16.57 -18.15
CA LYS A 141 20.30 15.75 -18.15
C LYS A 141 19.74 15.68 -16.74
N VAL A 142 18.42 15.82 -16.62
CA VAL A 142 17.68 15.47 -15.40
C VAL A 142 17.14 14.08 -15.57
N ILE A 143 17.53 13.17 -14.71
CA ILE A 143 17.04 11.79 -14.67
C ILE A 143 16.28 11.60 -13.37
N LYS A 144 15.06 11.07 -13.44
CA LYS A 144 14.27 10.74 -12.27
C LYS A 144 14.51 9.29 -11.88
N GLU A 145 14.85 9.08 -10.62
CA GLU A 145 15.12 7.78 -10.04
C GLU A 145 14.18 7.53 -8.84
N PRO A 146 13.85 6.27 -8.52
CA PRO A 146 13.09 5.98 -7.31
C PRO A 146 13.86 6.43 -6.06
N ILE A 147 13.15 7.04 -5.10
CA ILE A 147 13.77 7.59 -3.89
C ILE A 147 14.22 6.52 -2.89
N GLY A 148 13.70 5.30 -3.00
CA GLY A 148 14.04 4.21 -2.10
C GLY A 148 12.82 3.59 -1.41
N VAL A 149 12.86 3.53 -0.08
CA VAL A 149 11.76 3.04 0.76
C VAL A 149 10.83 4.18 1.14
N VAL A 150 9.53 3.98 0.93
CA VAL A 150 8.49 4.96 1.25
C VAL A 150 7.61 4.43 2.37
N THR A 151 7.62 5.10 3.52
CA THR A 151 6.67 4.82 4.59
C THR A 151 5.37 5.60 4.36
N GLN A 152 4.23 4.96 4.55
CA GLN A 152 2.92 5.47 4.18
C GLN A 152 1.96 5.32 5.35
N ILE A 153 1.44 6.44 5.87
CA ILE A 153 0.47 6.45 6.97
C ILE A 153 -0.83 7.03 6.45
N THR A 154 -1.94 6.36 6.71
CA THR A 154 -3.27 6.79 6.27
C THR A 154 -4.22 7.01 7.42
N PRO A 155 -5.15 7.98 7.28
CA PRO A 155 -6.19 8.28 8.27
C PRO A 155 -7.33 7.26 8.19
N TRP A 156 -8.29 7.41 9.12
CA TRP A 156 -9.43 6.51 9.28
C TRP A 156 -10.65 6.86 8.38
N ASN A 157 -10.76 8.10 7.92
CA ASN A 157 -11.98 8.60 7.27
C ASN A 157 -12.12 8.23 5.78
N TYR A 158 -11.00 8.05 5.07
CA TYR A 158 -10.91 7.54 3.70
C TYR A 158 -9.75 6.53 3.61
N PRO A 159 -9.84 5.40 4.32
CA PRO A 159 -8.67 4.54 4.56
C PRO A 159 -8.05 4.02 3.27
N LEU A 160 -8.82 3.38 2.39
CA LEU A 160 -8.28 2.82 1.16
C LEU A 160 -8.03 3.88 0.08
N LEU A 161 -8.87 4.91 -0.02
CA LEU A 161 -8.65 6.01 -0.98
C LEU A 161 -7.33 6.73 -0.69
N GLN A 162 -7.07 7.07 0.58
CA GLN A 162 -5.81 7.69 0.99
C GLN A 162 -4.60 6.74 0.82
N ALA A 163 -4.80 5.44 0.99
CA ALA A 163 -3.77 4.44 0.72
C ALA A 163 -3.43 4.39 -0.77
N SER A 164 -4.42 4.42 -1.66
CA SER A 164 -4.21 4.38 -3.12
C SER A 164 -3.36 5.55 -3.62
N TRP A 165 -3.56 6.75 -3.08
CA TRP A 165 -2.78 7.96 -3.43
C TRP A 165 -1.30 7.85 -3.07
N LYS A 166 -0.93 6.90 -2.24
CA LYS A 166 0.44 6.66 -1.79
C LYS A 166 1.05 5.41 -2.41
N ILE A 167 0.29 4.30 -2.45
CA ILE A 167 0.74 3.01 -3.00
C ILE A 167 1.00 3.12 -4.50
N ALA A 168 0.03 3.65 -5.26
CA ALA A 168 0.10 3.66 -6.71
C ALA A 168 1.32 4.43 -7.27
N PRO A 169 1.59 5.69 -6.85
CA PRO A 169 2.78 6.41 -7.32
C PRO A 169 4.08 5.77 -6.84
N ALA A 170 4.16 5.26 -5.59
CA ALA A 170 5.36 4.61 -5.08
C ALA A 170 5.75 3.39 -5.93
N LEU A 171 4.79 2.52 -6.23
CA LEU A 171 5.05 1.35 -7.07
C LEU A 171 5.34 1.73 -8.53
N ALA A 172 4.62 2.69 -9.10
CA ALA A 172 4.85 3.13 -10.48
C ALA A 172 6.28 3.67 -10.67
N THR A 173 6.83 4.36 -9.65
CA THR A 173 8.18 4.91 -9.69
C THR A 173 9.29 3.91 -9.35
N GLY A 174 8.96 2.72 -8.86
CA GLY A 174 9.93 1.68 -8.50
C GLY A 174 10.40 1.70 -7.04
N CYS A 175 9.72 2.43 -6.17
CA CYS A 175 9.98 2.42 -4.74
C CYS A 175 9.46 1.13 -4.08
N SER A 176 10.10 0.70 -3.00
CA SER A 176 9.52 -0.25 -2.04
C SER A 176 8.76 0.52 -0.97
N LEU A 177 7.77 -0.11 -0.33
CA LEU A 177 6.90 0.58 0.60
C LEU A 177 6.63 -0.20 1.90
N VAL A 178 6.36 0.56 2.96
CA VAL A 178 5.78 0.08 4.21
C VAL A 178 4.51 0.88 4.49
N MET A 179 3.36 0.25 4.35
CA MET A 179 2.04 0.84 4.60
C MET A 179 1.61 0.61 6.04
N LYS A 180 1.11 1.66 6.70
CA LYS A 180 0.43 1.59 7.99
C LYS A 180 -0.94 2.28 7.86
N PRO A 181 -2.04 1.54 7.72
CA PRO A 181 -3.38 2.11 7.80
C PRO A 181 -3.69 2.59 9.22
N SER A 182 -4.76 3.36 9.36
CA SER A 182 -5.30 3.67 10.69
C SER A 182 -5.61 2.38 11.44
N GLU A 183 -5.30 2.36 12.73
CA GLU A 183 -5.54 1.22 13.62
C GLU A 183 -7.02 0.88 13.83
N ILE A 184 -7.92 1.80 13.49
CA ILE A 184 -9.38 1.61 13.65
C ILE A 184 -10.09 1.28 12.35
N THR A 185 -9.44 1.40 11.18
CA THR A 185 -10.03 1.11 9.86
C THR A 185 -9.01 0.45 8.91
N PRO A 186 -8.49 -0.74 9.26
CA PRO A 186 -7.46 -1.38 8.45
C PRO A 186 -7.98 -2.36 7.40
N LEU A 187 -9.26 -2.78 7.46
CA LEU A 187 -9.75 -4.00 6.81
C LEU A 187 -9.65 -3.95 5.29
N THR A 188 -10.02 -2.84 4.66
CA THR A 188 -9.94 -2.70 3.19
C THR A 188 -8.48 -2.65 2.72
N THR A 189 -7.58 -2.06 3.52
CA THR A 189 -6.14 -2.07 3.21
C THR A 189 -5.57 -3.48 3.30
N ILE A 190 -5.95 -4.28 4.31
CA ILE A 190 -5.56 -5.69 4.42
C ILE A 190 -6.01 -6.44 3.16
N ARG A 191 -7.28 -6.29 2.77
CA ARG A 191 -7.81 -6.97 1.59
C ARG A 191 -7.07 -6.61 0.31
N VAL A 192 -6.74 -5.33 0.12
CA VAL A 192 -5.97 -4.91 -1.05
C VAL A 192 -4.55 -5.48 -1.03
N PHE A 193 -3.91 -5.65 0.13
CA PHE A 193 -2.62 -6.33 0.20
C PHE A 193 -2.70 -7.81 -0.19
N GLU A 194 -3.79 -8.52 0.15
CA GLU A 194 -4.03 -9.88 -0.35
C GLU A 194 -4.16 -9.90 -1.89
N LEU A 195 -4.90 -8.93 -2.47
CA LEU A 195 -5.00 -8.79 -3.92
C LEU A 195 -3.64 -8.43 -4.57
N MET A 196 -2.83 -7.63 -3.90
CA MET A 196 -1.47 -7.30 -4.38
C MET A 196 -0.53 -8.51 -4.29
N GLU A 197 -0.67 -9.36 -3.28
CA GLU A 197 0.03 -10.65 -3.22
C GLU A 197 -0.29 -11.53 -4.44
N GLU A 198 -1.57 -11.61 -4.84
CA GLU A 198 -1.99 -12.34 -6.05
C GLU A 198 -1.36 -11.75 -7.34
N VAL A 199 -1.13 -10.43 -7.40
CA VAL A 199 -0.41 -9.78 -8.52
C VAL A 199 1.05 -10.21 -8.57
N GLY A 200 1.63 -10.58 -7.42
CA GLY A 200 2.96 -11.17 -7.33
C GLY A 200 4.09 -10.14 -7.39
N PHE A 201 4.25 -9.33 -6.38
CA PHE A 201 5.42 -8.46 -6.20
C PHE A 201 6.61 -9.25 -5.63
N PRO A 202 7.86 -8.85 -5.93
CA PRO A 202 9.04 -9.41 -5.27
C PRO A 202 8.95 -9.25 -3.74
N LYS A 203 9.53 -10.19 -2.99
CA LYS A 203 9.55 -10.15 -1.52
C LYS A 203 10.12 -8.82 -1.03
N GLY A 204 9.50 -8.26 -0.01
CA GLY A 204 9.90 -6.98 0.59
C GLY A 204 9.48 -5.72 -0.17
N THR A 205 9.04 -5.81 -1.44
CA THR A 205 8.60 -4.63 -2.21
C THR A 205 7.41 -3.94 -1.55
N ILE A 206 6.44 -4.72 -1.09
CA ILE A 206 5.26 -4.26 -0.37
C ILE A 206 5.24 -4.83 1.04
N ASN A 207 4.97 -3.99 2.03
CA ASN A 207 4.85 -4.42 3.43
C ASN A 207 3.69 -3.67 4.09
N LEU A 208 2.97 -4.36 4.96
CA LEU A 208 1.83 -3.85 5.71
C LEU A 208 2.07 -4.05 7.21
N ILE A 209 2.10 -2.96 7.96
CA ILE A 209 2.16 -2.96 9.41
C ILE A 209 0.81 -2.51 9.96
N LEU A 210 0.28 -3.27 10.90
CA LEU A 210 -0.95 -2.96 11.62
C LEU A 210 -0.60 -2.45 13.02
N GLY A 211 -1.40 -1.53 13.55
CA GLY A 211 -1.22 -1.03 14.92
C GLY A 211 -1.18 0.49 15.04
N ALA A 212 -0.81 0.97 16.22
CA ALA A 212 -0.90 2.37 16.60
C ALA A 212 -0.04 3.30 15.73
N GLY A 213 -0.45 4.57 15.63
CA GLY A 213 0.19 5.58 14.78
C GLY A 213 1.66 5.86 15.10
N CYS A 214 2.09 5.63 16.35
CA CYS A 214 3.46 5.90 16.79
C CYS A 214 4.51 4.92 16.22
N LEU A 215 4.12 3.78 15.68
CA LEU A 215 5.04 2.74 15.22
C LEU A 215 6.02 3.21 14.15
N LEU A 216 5.54 3.94 13.14
CA LEU A 216 6.38 4.48 12.07
C LEU A 216 7.03 5.81 12.43
N TYR A 217 6.44 6.56 13.38
CA TYR A 217 6.98 7.86 13.79
C TYR A 217 8.28 7.76 14.57
N THR A 218 8.48 6.68 15.31
CA THR A 218 9.66 6.43 16.16
C THR A 218 10.67 5.47 15.55
N SER A 219 10.43 5.00 14.33
CA SER A 219 11.36 4.10 13.64
C SER A 219 12.53 4.87 13.03
N PRO A 220 13.76 4.34 13.09
CA PRO A 220 14.91 4.98 12.46
C PRO A 220 14.72 5.06 10.95
N SER A 221 15.01 6.23 10.40
CA SER A 221 15.02 6.49 8.96
C SER A 221 16.27 5.89 8.27
#